data_ff3e6a087667965771a38578d3345240
#
_entry.id   ff3e6a087667965771a38578d3345240
#
_cell.length_a   1.000
_cell.length_b   1.000
_cell.length_c   1.000
_cell.angle_alpha   90.00
_cell.angle_beta   90.00
_cell.angle_gamma   90.00
#
_symmetry.space_group_name_H-M   'P 1'
#
loop_
_entity.id
_entity.type
_entity.pdbx_description
1 polymer ?
#
loop_
_entity_poly.entity_id
_entity_poly.type
_entity_poly.pdbx_seq_one_letter_code
_entity_poly.pdbx_strand_id
1 'polypeptide(L)'
;MIWKKRCFWAVICPMMYILVLLAVVPFVYGIVDDRTMMEVISGQYLGTPDAHGFFTGYWYPLLVAGLYRAVRNVDWYALGYIFLQVCCMGLMAWRLTELQERREDRDRLAGRPGRKIHVWPLALIVLWMILDIKLMTQLSFTTTAAVVAVTVIFWYMTAEEIQIRDLVLLTVLCFLSIELRFSVFCMILPVCGLLWLLRVWENKGADKKNLWIPAAPVLAALLYVAGLFIGYGSEDWQFYNAFNNTRSLIYDYEEYMFPRYEDEQALYHSVGVDSKARAKNLYYYNYTADNRVDQSFFLDYFEKRSEEISGQTNVVQKLRQTVKTYIKGTLAGKYEYLHLAAMSGYAILLLGWIFRKDWKRMLETICIPGMQIVLWLYLIYRGRMPERVLISMNLMLIVPLLLLAREYVMDDAGSVSRSAAKKVCRKTGLALLLAAMVVGAVWKVAAVRTQNLETAKWNENVEKLKAYCMDHPDNFYFNDVTSMAMTTYNVHLWQKDSYVMNYMSLGDWIAYSPVWERKLKQNGINSVKEALYGADNVYLISSFDRGTEYLTELYENVSCEEVDKIAGFTVYKLQIL
;
A
#
# COMPACT_ATOMS: atom_id res chain seq x y z
N MET A 1 2.60 -31.07 -24.37
CA MET A 1 1.22 -30.64 -24.07
C MET A 1 1.09 -30.02 -22.69
N ILE A 2 1.69 -30.57 -21.65
CA ILE A 2 1.69 -30.08 -20.25
C ILE A 2 2.24 -28.64 -20.12
N TRP A 3 3.40 -28.37 -20.69
CA TRP A 3 4.03 -27.05 -20.68
C TRP A 3 3.16 -25.94 -21.29
N LYS A 4 2.50 -26.25 -22.41
CA LYS A 4 1.55 -25.32 -23.07
C LYS A 4 0.38 -24.92 -22.15
N LYS A 5 -0.11 -25.88 -21.35
CA LYS A 5 -1.21 -25.64 -20.39
C LYS A 5 -0.76 -24.74 -19.22
N ARG A 6 0.44 -24.98 -18.65
CA ARG A 6 0.99 -24.12 -17.59
C ARG A 6 1.25 -22.70 -18.09
N CYS A 7 1.86 -22.56 -19.29
CA CYS A 7 2.09 -21.26 -19.90
C CYS A 7 0.78 -20.49 -20.16
N PHE A 8 -0.29 -21.17 -20.55
CA PHE A 8 -1.59 -20.54 -20.74
C PHE A 8 -2.07 -19.87 -19.44
N TRP A 9 -2.11 -20.63 -18.33
CA TRP A 9 -2.58 -20.10 -17.06
C TRP A 9 -1.64 -19.09 -16.41
N ALA A 10 -0.35 -19.25 -16.59
CA ALA A 10 0.66 -18.38 -15.95
C ALA A 10 0.94 -17.08 -16.72
N VAL A 11 0.72 -17.06 -18.03
CA VAL A 11 1.06 -15.90 -18.87
C VAL A 11 -0.16 -15.36 -19.59
N ILE A 12 -0.84 -16.18 -20.38
CA ILE A 12 -1.93 -15.70 -21.24
C ILE A 12 -3.12 -15.23 -20.41
N CYS A 13 -3.50 -16.00 -19.38
CA CYS A 13 -4.65 -15.65 -18.55
C CYS A 13 -4.46 -14.34 -17.76
N PRO A 14 -3.32 -14.05 -17.06
CA PRO A 14 -3.05 -12.75 -16.46
C PRO A 14 -2.95 -11.61 -17.48
N MET A 15 -2.37 -11.86 -18.66
CA MET A 15 -2.30 -10.85 -19.72
C MET A 15 -3.69 -10.49 -20.26
N MET A 16 -4.54 -11.47 -20.49
CA MET A 16 -5.94 -11.22 -20.90
C MET A 16 -6.71 -10.46 -19.82
N TYR A 17 -6.51 -10.82 -18.56
CA TYR A 17 -7.13 -10.14 -17.44
C TYR A 17 -6.76 -8.64 -17.41
N ILE A 18 -5.47 -8.30 -17.49
CA ILE A 18 -5.05 -6.90 -17.47
C ILE A 18 -5.55 -6.13 -18.71
N LEU A 19 -5.55 -6.75 -19.89
CA LEU A 19 -6.08 -6.12 -21.11
C LEU A 19 -7.57 -5.81 -20.99
N VAL A 20 -8.36 -6.71 -20.40
CA VAL A 20 -9.78 -6.48 -20.14
C VAL A 20 -9.97 -5.35 -19.13
N LEU A 21 -9.20 -5.32 -18.04
CA LEU A 21 -9.30 -4.23 -17.06
C LEU A 21 -8.93 -2.88 -17.66
N LEU A 22 -7.85 -2.79 -18.44
CA LEU A 22 -7.44 -1.56 -19.13
C LEU A 22 -8.51 -1.05 -20.11
N ALA A 23 -9.29 -1.96 -20.72
CA ALA A 23 -10.39 -1.59 -21.63
C ALA A 23 -11.67 -1.14 -20.91
N VAL A 24 -11.90 -1.60 -19.66
CA VAL A 24 -13.20 -1.44 -18.98
C VAL A 24 -13.15 -0.47 -17.81
N VAL A 25 -12.02 -0.39 -17.08
CA VAL A 25 -11.89 0.37 -15.85
C VAL A 25 -10.78 1.42 -16.01
N PRO A 26 -11.02 2.70 -15.68
CA PRO A 26 -9.94 3.68 -15.60
C PRO A 26 -8.94 3.29 -14.52
N PHE A 27 -7.64 3.42 -14.80
CA PHE A 27 -6.59 3.20 -13.84
C PHE A 27 -6.22 4.53 -13.18
N VAL A 28 -6.08 4.51 -11.86
CA VAL A 28 -5.68 5.67 -11.06
C VAL A 28 -4.62 5.27 -10.05
N TYR A 29 -3.84 6.23 -9.56
CA TYR A 29 -3.04 5.99 -8.36
C TYR A 29 -3.96 5.95 -7.14
N GLY A 30 -3.72 4.98 -6.27
CA GLY A 30 -4.63 4.69 -5.16
C GLY A 30 -4.51 5.66 -3.98
N ILE A 31 -3.38 6.37 -3.86
CA ILE A 31 -3.11 7.32 -2.77
C ILE A 31 -2.27 8.51 -3.24
N VAL A 32 -2.37 9.60 -2.49
CA VAL A 32 -1.66 10.85 -2.77
C VAL A 32 -0.13 10.67 -2.75
N ASP A 33 0.38 9.81 -1.85
CA ASP A 33 1.82 9.52 -1.77
C ASP A 33 2.39 9.01 -3.10
N ASP A 34 1.67 8.11 -3.79
CA ASP A 34 2.10 7.57 -5.09
C ASP A 34 2.24 8.65 -6.16
N ARG A 35 1.37 9.69 -6.13
CA ARG A 35 1.45 10.84 -7.04
C ARG A 35 2.79 11.55 -6.91
N THR A 36 3.12 12.01 -5.69
CA THR A 36 4.33 12.80 -5.44
C THR A 36 5.61 11.95 -5.63
N MET A 37 5.57 10.66 -5.24
CA MET A 37 6.67 9.73 -5.50
C MET A 37 6.89 9.52 -7.00
N MET A 38 5.83 9.36 -7.78
CA MET A 38 5.92 9.26 -9.24
C MET A 38 6.50 10.53 -9.85
N GLU A 39 6.08 11.72 -9.40
CA GLU A 39 6.64 13.00 -9.87
C GLU A 39 8.15 13.11 -9.63
N VAL A 40 8.62 12.68 -8.46
CA VAL A 40 10.05 12.69 -8.13
C VAL A 40 10.81 11.68 -8.99
N ILE A 41 10.33 10.43 -9.02
CA ILE A 41 11.01 9.33 -9.72
C ILE A 41 11.00 9.52 -11.24
N SER A 42 9.91 10.06 -11.81
CA SER A 42 9.81 10.36 -13.24
C SER A 42 10.62 11.59 -13.67
N GLY A 43 10.94 12.47 -12.73
CA GLY A 43 11.59 13.75 -12.99
C GLY A 43 10.61 14.90 -13.24
N GLN A 44 9.31 14.70 -13.14
CA GLN A 44 8.32 15.79 -13.25
C GLN A 44 8.53 16.85 -12.16
N TYR A 45 9.00 16.45 -10.99
CA TYR A 45 9.23 17.33 -9.85
C TYR A 45 10.47 18.23 -10.01
N LEU A 46 11.59 17.68 -10.51
CA LEU A 46 12.90 18.36 -10.59
C LEU A 46 13.39 18.62 -12.04
N GLY A 47 12.63 18.23 -13.07
CA GLY A 47 13.11 18.23 -14.46
C GLY A 47 14.02 17.04 -14.81
N THR A 48 14.48 16.28 -13.82
CA THR A 48 15.33 15.08 -13.99
C THR A 48 14.88 13.96 -13.05
N PRO A 49 14.82 12.69 -13.52
CA PRO A 49 14.47 11.53 -12.70
C PRO A 49 15.37 11.38 -11.48
N ASP A 50 14.77 11.19 -10.31
CA ASP A 50 15.46 11.00 -9.03
C ASP A 50 15.08 9.66 -8.41
N ALA A 51 16.05 8.99 -7.76
CA ALA A 51 15.86 7.63 -7.24
C ALA A 51 15.31 7.59 -5.79
N HIS A 52 15.04 8.73 -5.17
CA HIS A 52 14.56 8.79 -3.79
C HIS A 52 13.03 8.63 -3.75
N GLY A 53 12.57 7.41 -3.46
CA GLY A 53 11.16 7.07 -3.39
C GLY A 53 10.51 7.32 -2.02
N PHE A 54 11.24 7.89 -1.04
CA PHE A 54 10.79 8.27 0.32
C PHE A 54 10.22 7.12 1.17
N PHE A 55 9.12 6.49 0.74
CA PHE A 55 8.44 5.41 1.47
C PHE A 55 8.81 4.02 0.97
N THR A 56 9.61 3.93 -0.06
CA THR A 56 10.15 2.71 -0.66
C THR A 56 11.64 2.58 -0.36
N GLY A 57 12.24 1.43 -0.69
CA GLY A 57 13.68 1.28 -0.68
C GLY A 57 14.35 2.14 -1.76
N TYR A 58 15.62 1.88 -2.03
CA TYR A 58 16.39 2.67 -2.98
C TYR A 58 16.54 2.00 -4.36
N TRP A 59 16.66 0.66 -4.39
CA TRP A 59 16.98 -0.06 -5.62
C TRP A 59 15.83 -0.08 -6.62
N TYR A 60 14.59 -0.26 -6.16
CA TYR A 60 13.43 -0.24 -7.04
C TYR A 60 13.21 1.14 -7.67
N PRO A 61 13.17 2.25 -6.93
CA PRO A 61 13.11 3.59 -7.51
C PRO A 61 14.30 3.91 -8.43
N LEU A 62 15.50 3.47 -8.08
CA LEU A 62 16.69 3.64 -8.94
C LEU A 62 16.51 2.99 -10.31
N LEU A 63 15.98 1.76 -10.34
CA LEU A 63 15.65 1.06 -11.59
C LEU A 63 14.61 1.85 -12.39
N VAL A 64 13.50 2.27 -11.73
CA VAL A 64 12.41 2.99 -12.39
C VAL A 64 12.88 4.36 -12.90
N ALA A 65 13.64 5.12 -12.11
CA ALA A 65 14.24 6.39 -12.54
C ALA A 65 15.20 6.19 -13.73
N GLY A 66 15.95 5.07 -13.75
CA GLY A 66 16.78 4.67 -14.91
C GLY A 66 15.96 4.46 -16.17
N LEU A 67 14.80 3.82 -16.08
CA LEU A 67 13.87 3.63 -17.20
C LEU A 67 13.32 4.97 -17.71
N TYR A 68 12.95 5.89 -16.80
CA TYR A 68 12.51 7.24 -17.18
C TYR A 68 13.63 8.06 -17.84
N ARG A 69 14.90 7.88 -17.44
CA ARG A 69 16.05 8.50 -18.14
C ARG A 69 16.19 7.99 -19.57
N ALA A 70 15.90 6.71 -19.81
CA ALA A 70 15.96 6.10 -21.13
C ALA A 70 14.77 6.47 -22.02
N VAL A 71 13.54 6.41 -21.47
CA VAL A 71 12.29 6.69 -22.19
C VAL A 71 11.33 7.44 -21.28
N ARG A 72 11.18 8.75 -21.49
CA ARG A 72 10.41 9.64 -20.59
C ARG A 72 8.89 9.51 -20.75
N ASN A 73 8.43 9.18 -21.96
CA ASN A 73 7.00 9.24 -22.32
C ASN A 73 6.20 8.00 -21.87
N VAL A 74 6.79 7.12 -21.06
CA VAL A 74 6.15 5.91 -20.55
C VAL A 74 6.00 6.04 -19.04
N ASP A 75 4.83 5.74 -18.52
CA ASP A 75 4.61 5.67 -17.07
C ASP A 75 5.22 4.38 -16.49
N TRP A 76 6.55 4.40 -16.31
CA TRP A 76 7.29 3.26 -15.75
C TRP A 76 6.93 2.96 -14.31
N TYR A 77 6.48 3.96 -13.56
CA TYR A 77 6.04 3.78 -12.17
C TYR A 77 4.78 2.90 -12.12
N ALA A 78 3.76 3.24 -12.89
CA ALA A 78 2.54 2.44 -13.01
C ALA A 78 2.81 1.06 -13.65
N LEU A 79 3.56 1.02 -14.76
CA LEU A 79 3.91 -0.23 -15.44
C LEU A 79 4.69 -1.18 -14.55
N GLY A 80 5.57 -0.66 -13.68
CA GLY A 80 6.30 -1.47 -12.71
C GLY A 80 5.37 -2.18 -11.75
N TYR A 81 4.36 -1.50 -11.22
CA TYR A 81 3.37 -2.11 -10.31
C TYR A 81 2.47 -3.11 -11.03
N ILE A 82 1.96 -2.77 -12.22
CA ILE A 82 1.18 -3.69 -13.05
C ILE A 82 1.98 -4.96 -13.36
N PHE A 83 3.23 -4.79 -13.78
CA PHE A 83 4.11 -5.91 -14.10
C PHE A 83 4.33 -6.84 -12.89
N LEU A 84 4.62 -6.29 -11.71
CA LEU A 84 4.81 -7.08 -10.50
C LEU A 84 3.56 -7.85 -10.11
N GLN A 85 2.37 -7.23 -10.16
CA GLN A 85 1.11 -7.89 -9.83
C GLN A 85 0.77 -9.00 -10.84
N VAL A 86 0.97 -8.76 -12.14
CA VAL A 86 0.79 -9.75 -13.20
C VAL A 86 1.76 -10.93 -13.03
N CYS A 87 3.03 -10.66 -12.70
CA CYS A 87 4.01 -11.71 -12.41
C CYS A 87 3.62 -12.55 -11.20
N CYS A 88 3.18 -11.92 -10.10
CA CYS A 88 2.70 -12.64 -8.91
C CYS A 88 1.49 -13.54 -9.23
N MET A 89 0.51 -13.02 -9.97
CA MET A 89 -0.62 -13.81 -10.45
C MET A 89 -0.18 -14.97 -11.32
N GLY A 90 0.75 -14.75 -12.24
CA GLY A 90 1.35 -15.78 -13.08
C GLY A 90 2.05 -16.87 -12.28
N LEU A 91 2.85 -16.49 -11.28
CA LEU A 91 3.53 -17.44 -10.38
C LEU A 91 2.54 -18.29 -9.58
N MET A 92 1.49 -17.68 -9.04
CA MET A 92 0.44 -18.43 -8.32
C MET A 92 -0.30 -19.39 -9.25
N ALA A 93 -0.66 -18.94 -10.44
CA ALA A 93 -1.35 -19.79 -11.45
C ALA A 93 -0.46 -20.94 -11.93
N TRP A 94 0.83 -20.67 -12.16
CA TRP A 94 1.81 -21.70 -12.50
C TRP A 94 1.87 -22.78 -11.42
N ARG A 95 2.00 -22.36 -10.16
CA ARG A 95 2.13 -23.27 -9.02
C ARG A 95 0.86 -24.10 -8.80
N LEU A 96 -0.32 -23.49 -8.89
CA LEU A 96 -1.59 -24.21 -8.76
C LEU A 96 -1.76 -25.30 -9.84
N THR A 97 -1.37 -24.99 -11.07
CA THR A 97 -1.42 -25.95 -12.17
C THR A 97 -0.39 -27.08 -12.00
N GLU A 98 0.82 -26.76 -11.52
CA GLU A 98 1.84 -27.76 -11.18
C GLU A 98 1.36 -28.73 -10.09
N LEU A 99 0.79 -28.21 -9.00
CA LEU A 99 0.25 -29.03 -7.92
C LEU A 99 -0.87 -29.95 -8.40
N GLN A 100 -1.71 -29.47 -9.30
CA GLN A 100 -2.78 -30.25 -9.88
C GLN A 100 -2.22 -31.41 -10.74
N GLU A 101 -1.22 -31.14 -11.57
CA GLU A 101 -0.60 -32.18 -12.43
C GLU A 101 0.12 -33.25 -11.61
N ARG A 102 0.90 -32.86 -10.60
CA ARG A 102 1.56 -33.80 -9.67
C ARG A 102 0.55 -34.72 -8.98
N ARG A 103 -0.63 -34.19 -8.65
CA ARG A 103 -1.70 -34.98 -8.05
C ARG A 103 -2.31 -35.95 -9.06
N GLU A 104 -2.58 -35.50 -10.29
CA GLU A 104 -3.08 -36.37 -11.35
C GLU A 104 -2.13 -37.54 -11.64
N ASP A 105 -0.82 -37.30 -11.65
CA ASP A 105 0.20 -38.32 -11.84
C ASP A 105 0.23 -39.31 -10.66
N ARG A 106 0.13 -38.81 -9.42
CA ARG A 106 0.00 -39.67 -8.22
C ARG A 106 -1.25 -40.55 -8.27
N ASP A 107 -2.41 -40.00 -8.67
CA ASP A 107 -3.65 -40.75 -8.78
C ASP A 107 -3.56 -41.84 -9.90
N ARG A 108 -2.91 -41.53 -11.04
CA ARG A 108 -2.64 -42.49 -12.11
C ARG A 108 -1.75 -43.63 -11.64
N LEU A 109 -0.65 -43.34 -10.96
CA LEU A 109 0.27 -44.34 -10.42
C LEU A 109 -0.40 -45.23 -9.36
N ALA A 110 -1.36 -44.70 -8.62
CA ALA A 110 -2.15 -45.44 -7.63
C ALA A 110 -3.32 -46.22 -8.24
N GLY A 111 -3.45 -46.30 -9.58
CA GLY A 111 -4.55 -47.00 -10.26
C GLY A 111 -5.93 -46.37 -10.03
N ARG A 112 -6.00 -45.12 -9.56
CA ARG A 112 -7.26 -44.42 -9.32
C ARG A 112 -7.75 -43.78 -10.62
N PRO A 113 -9.07 -43.83 -10.95
CA PRO A 113 -9.58 -43.19 -12.14
C PRO A 113 -9.27 -41.70 -12.11
N GLY A 114 -8.48 -41.24 -13.08
CA GLY A 114 -8.04 -39.85 -13.19
C GLY A 114 -9.23 -38.87 -13.17
N ARG A 115 -9.26 -37.99 -12.20
CA ARG A 115 -10.31 -36.96 -12.08
C ARG A 115 -10.04 -35.83 -13.06
N LYS A 116 -10.79 -35.77 -14.15
CA LYS A 116 -10.69 -34.75 -15.21
C LYS A 116 -11.12 -33.31 -14.78
N ILE A 117 -11.36 -33.03 -13.51
CA ILE A 117 -11.96 -31.72 -13.12
C ILE A 117 -10.89 -30.81 -12.52
N HIS A 118 -10.30 -29.96 -13.35
CA HIS A 118 -9.37 -28.90 -13.01
C HIS A 118 -10.05 -27.66 -12.40
N VAL A 119 -11.13 -27.84 -11.66
CA VAL A 119 -11.99 -26.73 -11.25
C VAL A 119 -11.38 -25.89 -10.13
N TRP A 120 -10.69 -26.53 -9.18
CA TRP A 120 -10.16 -25.83 -8.03
C TRP A 120 -9.04 -24.83 -8.38
N PRO A 121 -8.01 -25.19 -9.18
CA PRO A 121 -7.03 -24.20 -9.61
C PRO A 121 -7.68 -23.03 -10.35
N LEU A 122 -8.62 -23.32 -11.24
CA LEU A 122 -9.35 -22.29 -11.97
C LEU A 122 -10.16 -21.40 -11.01
N ALA A 123 -10.92 -21.97 -10.10
CA ALA A 123 -11.71 -21.22 -9.13
C ALA A 123 -10.84 -20.32 -8.26
N LEU A 124 -9.68 -20.79 -7.79
CA LEU A 124 -8.75 -19.98 -7.01
C LEU A 124 -8.12 -18.85 -7.83
N ILE A 125 -7.76 -19.10 -9.10
CA ILE A 125 -7.22 -18.07 -10.00
C ILE A 125 -8.28 -16.99 -10.25
N VAL A 126 -9.51 -17.38 -10.57
CA VAL A 126 -10.61 -16.43 -10.80
C VAL A 126 -10.96 -15.65 -9.53
N LEU A 127 -11.00 -16.31 -8.38
CA LEU A 127 -11.23 -15.63 -7.10
C LEU A 127 -10.12 -14.63 -6.79
N TRP A 128 -8.86 -14.99 -7.05
CA TRP A 128 -7.75 -14.08 -6.94
C TRP A 128 -7.92 -12.86 -7.86
N MET A 129 -8.28 -13.08 -9.14
CA MET A 129 -8.55 -11.99 -10.07
C MET A 129 -9.65 -11.03 -9.57
N ILE A 130 -10.72 -11.58 -8.97
CA ILE A 130 -11.80 -10.76 -8.39
C ILE A 130 -11.31 -9.91 -7.23
N LEU A 131 -10.49 -10.47 -6.34
CA LEU A 131 -9.90 -9.75 -5.21
C LEU A 131 -8.95 -8.66 -5.69
N ASP A 132 -8.21 -8.93 -6.76
CA ASP A 132 -7.17 -8.08 -7.32
C ASP A 132 -7.71 -6.88 -8.15
N ILE A 133 -8.97 -6.88 -8.59
CA ILE A 133 -9.53 -5.83 -9.47
C ILE A 133 -9.25 -4.42 -8.93
N LYS A 134 -9.54 -4.17 -7.64
CA LYS A 134 -9.28 -2.87 -7.00
C LYS A 134 -7.79 -2.57 -6.90
N LEU A 135 -6.97 -3.57 -6.54
CA LEU A 135 -5.53 -3.43 -6.34
C LEU A 135 -4.80 -3.12 -7.65
N MET A 136 -5.25 -3.75 -8.73
CA MET A 136 -4.69 -3.58 -10.06
C MET A 136 -5.09 -2.24 -10.71
N THR A 137 -6.28 -1.71 -10.40
CA THR A 137 -6.81 -0.49 -11.03
C THR A 137 -6.66 0.76 -10.18
N GLN A 138 -6.39 0.60 -8.87
CA GLN A 138 -5.99 1.66 -7.93
C GLN A 138 -4.56 1.40 -7.46
N LEU A 139 -3.59 1.71 -8.31
CA LEU A 139 -2.18 1.36 -8.10
C LEU A 139 -1.60 2.06 -6.87
N SER A 140 -0.96 1.27 -6.00
CA SER A 140 -0.25 1.79 -4.83
C SER A 140 0.96 0.91 -4.49
N PHE A 141 2.04 1.55 -4.07
CA PHE A 141 3.23 0.82 -3.59
C PHE A 141 2.91 -0.12 -2.42
N THR A 142 2.02 0.28 -1.49
CA THR A 142 1.65 -0.52 -0.32
C THR A 142 0.87 -1.78 -0.71
N THR A 143 -0.15 -1.64 -1.57
CA THR A 143 -0.97 -2.80 -1.98
C THR A 143 -0.21 -3.71 -2.94
N THR A 144 0.64 -3.18 -3.80
CA THR A 144 1.54 -3.98 -4.65
C THR A 144 2.54 -4.76 -3.79
N ALA A 145 3.12 -4.13 -2.75
CA ALA A 145 3.97 -4.83 -1.78
C ALA A 145 3.23 -5.99 -1.10
N ALA A 146 1.94 -5.81 -0.77
CA ALA A 146 1.11 -6.85 -0.17
C ALA A 146 0.85 -8.02 -1.12
N VAL A 147 0.60 -7.76 -2.40
CA VAL A 147 0.45 -8.81 -3.42
C VAL A 147 1.73 -9.65 -3.53
N VAL A 148 2.89 -8.99 -3.57
CA VAL A 148 4.20 -9.67 -3.59
C VAL A 148 4.40 -10.48 -2.29
N ALA A 149 4.14 -9.89 -1.13
CA ALA A 149 4.27 -10.52 0.18
C ALA A 149 3.38 -11.77 0.32
N VAL A 150 2.14 -11.67 -0.11
CA VAL A 150 1.19 -12.80 -0.09
C VAL A 150 1.64 -13.90 -1.05
N THR A 151 2.30 -13.55 -2.16
CA THR A 151 2.89 -14.55 -3.07
C THR A 151 4.03 -15.33 -2.38
N VAL A 152 4.80 -14.70 -1.47
CA VAL A 152 5.78 -15.40 -0.61
C VAL A 152 5.08 -16.46 0.25
N ILE A 153 4.02 -16.08 0.98
CA ILE A 153 3.24 -17.00 1.81
C ILE A 153 2.67 -18.14 0.97
N PHE A 154 2.04 -17.79 -0.16
CA PHE A 154 1.45 -18.75 -1.09
C PHE A 154 2.48 -19.77 -1.58
N TRP A 155 3.64 -19.31 -2.06
CA TRP A 155 4.70 -20.18 -2.56
C TRP A 155 5.22 -21.10 -1.47
N TYR A 156 5.45 -20.56 -0.29
CA TYR A 156 5.92 -21.29 0.87
C TYR A 156 4.94 -22.39 1.29
N MET A 157 3.66 -22.09 1.44
CA MET A 157 2.62 -23.05 1.83
C MET A 157 2.40 -24.16 0.78
N THR A 158 2.67 -23.86 -0.48
CA THR A 158 2.46 -24.82 -1.58
C THR A 158 3.69 -25.65 -1.95
N ALA A 159 4.86 -25.32 -1.42
CA ALA A 159 6.09 -26.05 -1.68
C ALA A 159 6.17 -27.32 -0.80
N GLU A 160 6.10 -28.52 -1.42
CA GLU A 160 6.30 -29.80 -0.73
C GLU A 160 7.74 -29.93 -0.21
N GLU A 161 8.72 -29.65 -1.09
CA GLU A 161 10.15 -29.55 -0.76
C GLU A 161 10.69 -28.21 -1.25
N ILE A 162 11.55 -27.57 -0.48
CA ILE A 162 12.21 -26.33 -0.85
C ILE A 162 13.50 -26.65 -1.59
N GLN A 163 13.59 -26.26 -2.84
CA GLN A 163 14.78 -26.36 -3.69
C GLN A 163 15.51 -25.01 -3.74
N ILE A 164 16.76 -25.01 -4.23
CA ILE A 164 17.54 -23.78 -4.36
C ILE A 164 16.83 -22.72 -5.23
N ARG A 165 16.14 -23.14 -6.28
CA ARG A 165 15.34 -22.24 -7.12
C ARG A 165 14.20 -21.57 -6.36
N ASP A 166 13.58 -22.30 -5.39
CA ASP A 166 12.52 -21.75 -4.54
C ASP A 166 13.10 -20.74 -3.55
N LEU A 167 14.30 -20.98 -3.01
CA LEU A 167 15.01 -20.03 -2.15
C LEU A 167 15.36 -18.73 -2.91
N VAL A 168 15.86 -18.85 -4.14
CA VAL A 168 16.15 -17.69 -4.99
C VAL A 168 14.88 -16.89 -5.27
N LEU A 169 13.79 -17.55 -5.65
CA LEU A 169 12.51 -16.90 -5.89
C LEU A 169 11.97 -16.23 -4.63
N LEU A 170 12.00 -16.91 -3.47
CA LEU A 170 11.57 -16.33 -2.21
C LEU A 170 12.43 -15.13 -1.82
N THR A 171 13.75 -15.16 -2.05
CA THR A 171 14.63 -14.02 -1.82
C THR A 171 14.24 -12.83 -2.70
N VAL A 172 13.99 -13.04 -3.99
CA VAL A 172 13.57 -11.98 -4.92
C VAL A 172 12.22 -11.41 -4.52
N LEU A 173 11.24 -12.24 -4.19
CA LEU A 173 9.92 -11.78 -3.74
C LEU A 173 10.00 -11.04 -2.41
N CYS A 174 10.76 -11.52 -1.44
CA CYS A 174 11.01 -10.82 -0.18
C CYS A 174 11.67 -9.46 -0.44
N PHE A 175 12.70 -9.42 -1.31
CA PHE A 175 13.40 -8.19 -1.66
C PHE A 175 12.47 -7.18 -2.35
N LEU A 176 11.66 -7.59 -3.30
CA LEU A 176 10.69 -6.71 -3.96
C LEU A 176 9.62 -6.20 -2.98
N SER A 177 9.13 -7.06 -2.08
CA SER A 177 8.16 -6.64 -1.07
C SER A 177 8.73 -5.60 -0.11
N ILE A 178 9.98 -5.79 0.37
CA ILE A 178 10.66 -4.88 1.29
C ILE A 178 11.02 -3.56 0.61
N GLU A 179 11.46 -3.60 -0.66
CA GLU A 179 11.74 -2.43 -1.48
C GLU A 179 10.50 -1.57 -1.71
N LEU A 180 9.35 -2.19 -1.98
CA LEU A 180 8.10 -1.46 -2.15
C LEU A 180 7.57 -0.92 -0.82
N ARG A 181 7.56 -1.73 0.26
CA ARG A 181 7.10 -1.28 1.57
C ARG A 181 7.61 -2.17 2.71
N PHE A 182 8.62 -1.69 3.44
CA PHE A 182 9.22 -2.40 4.58
C PHE A 182 8.19 -2.87 5.62
N SER A 183 7.24 -2.01 6.00
CA SER A 183 6.23 -2.35 7.00
C SER A 183 5.30 -3.49 6.57
N VAL A 184 4.96 -3.60 5.27
CA VAL A 184 4.17 -4.71 4.72
C VAL A 184 4.95 -6.01 4.78
N PHE A 185 6.25 -5.97 4.45
CA PHE A 185 7.12 -7.12 4.59
C PHE A 185 7.18 -7.59 6.06
N CYS A 186 7.32 -6.68 7.02
CA CYS A 186 7.30 -7.01 8.44
C CYS A 186 6.01 -7.70 8.89
N MET A 187 4.86 -7.39 8.28
CA MET A 187 3.58 -8.03 8.62
C MET A 187 3.53 -9.51 8.27
N ILE A 188 4.26 -9.97 7.23
CA ILE A 188 4.25 -11.39 6.86
C ILE A 188 5.23 -12.23 7.68
N LEU A 189 6.26 -11.61 8.26
CA LEU A 189 7.31 -12.35 8.99
C LEU A 189 6.76 -13.24 10.11
N PRO A 190 5.80 -12.81 10.96
CA PRO A 190 5.25 -13.66 11.99
C PRO A 190 4.57 -14.92 11.42
N VAL A 191 3.80 -14.78 10.35
CA VAL A 191 3.11 -15.89 9.70
C VAL A 191 4.12 -16.83 9.04
N CYS A 192 5.08 -16.30 8.27
CA CYS A 192 6.13 -17.10 7.64
C CYS A 192 7.02 -17.81 8.67
N GLY A 193 7.38 -17.12 9.76
CA GLY A 193 8.17 -17.70 10.85
C GLY A 193 7.45 -18.85 11.54
N LEU A 194 6.16 -18.68 11.82
CA LEU A 194 5.32 -19.75 12.38
C LEU A 194 5.25 -20.96 11.45
N LEU A 195 4.92 -20.75 10.18
CA LEU A 195 4.85 -21.82 9.18
C LEU A 195 6.21 -22.54 9.03
N TRP A 196 7.31 -21.78 9.13
CA TRP A 196 8.66 -22.35 9.14
C TRP A 196 8.91 -23.22 10.38
N LEU A 197 8.57 -22.76 11.57
CA LEU A 197 8.71 -23.53 12.82
C LEU A 197 7.90 -24.83 12.77
N LEU A 198 6.64 -24.74 12.29
CA LEU A 198 5.80 -25.94 12.13
C LEU A 198 6.43 -26.95 11.17
N ARG A 199 6.97 -26.48 10.04
CA ARG A 199 7.64 -27.34 9.06
C ARG A 199 8.90 -28.01 9.61
N VAL A 200 9.73 -27.28 10.35
CA VAL A 200 10.94 -27.83 11.00
C VAL A 200 10.56 -28.86 12.06
N TRP A 201 9.53 -28.57 12.85
CA TRP A 201 9.02 -29.48 13.88
C TRP A 201 8.52 -30.79 13.28
N GLU A 202 7.76 -30.74 12.21
CA GLU A 202 7.23 -31.93 11.50
C GLU A 202 8.32 -32.85 10.95
N ASN A 203 9.29 -32.24 10.30
CA ASN A 203 10.39 -32.98 9.69
C ASN A 203 11.43 -33.48 10.70
N LYS A 204 11.21 -33.22 12.02
CA LYS A 204 12.14 -33.55 13.11
C LYS A 204 13.60 -33.17 12.79
N GLY A 205 13.81 -32.11 12.02
CA GLY A 205 15.13 -31.66 11.57
C GLY A 205 15.79 -32.56 10.51
N ALA A 206 15.10 -33.58 9.98
CA ALA A 206 15.68 -34.52 9.01
C ALA A 206 16.06 -33.85 7.68
N ASP A 207 15.28 -32.85 7.23
CA ASP A 207 15.61 -32.08 6.03
C ASP A 207 16.31 -30.77 6.39
N LYS A 208 17.65 -30.80 6.39
CA LYS A 208 18.51 -29.64 6.68
C LYS A 208 18.25 -28.45 5.73
N LYS A 209 17.67 -28.67 4.55
CA LYS A 209 17.34 -27.59 3.59
C LYS A 209 16.30 -26.62 4.16
N ASN A 210 15.39 -27.11 5.00
CA ASN A 210 14.39 -26.27 5.64
C ASN A 210 15.01 -25.23 6.60
N LEU A 211 16.22 -25.49 7.12
CA LEU A 211 16.94 -24.54 7.98
C LEU A 211 17.46 -23.31 7.21
N TRP A 212 17.61 -23.42 5.88
CA TRP A 212 18.08 -22.33 5.03
C TRP A 212 16.95 -21.37 4.57
N ILE A 213 15.70 -21.71 4.82
CA ILE A 213 14.55 -20.88 4.41
C ILE A 213 14.65 -19.46 4.98
N PRO A 214 15.00 -19.23 6.27
CA PRO A 214 15.17 -17.88 6.80
C PRO A 214 16.29 -17.06 6.14
N ALA A 215 17.20 -17.71 5.41
CA ALA A 215 18.24 -16.98 4.66
C ALA A 215 17.64 -16.08 3.58
N ALA A 216 16.49 -16.45 2.99
CA ALA A 216 15.84 -15.65 1.96
C ALA A 216 15.41 -14.24 2.47
N PRO A 217 14.61 -14.09 3.53
CA PRO A 217 14.26 -12.79 4.07
C PRO A 217 15.46 -12.03 4.65
N VAL A 218 16.44 -12.73 5.23
CA VAL A 218 17.66 -12.11 5.76
C VAL A 218 18.48 -11.49 4.63
N LEU A 219 18.73 -12.22 3.54
CA LEU A 219 19.48 -11.70 2.40
C LEU A 219 18.73 -10.52 1.75
N ALA A 220 17.41 -10.62 1.61
CA ALA A 220 16.58 -9.52 1.12
C ALA A 220 16.71 -8.27 2.00
N ALA A 221 16.69 -8.43 3.32
CA ALA A 221 16.85 -7.33 4.27
C ALA A 221 18.25 -6.70 4.21
N LEU A 222 19.30 -7.51 4.06
CA LEU A 222 20.68 -7.00 3.90
C LEU A 222 20.84 -6.16 2.63
N LEU A 223 20.28 -6.62 1.51
CA LEU A 223 20.30 -5.87 0.25
C LEU A 223 19.51 -4.55 0.39
N TYR A 224 18.36 -4.57 1.04
CA TYR A 224 17.58 -3.38 1.33
C TYR A 224 18.35 -2.36 2.18
N VAL A 225 18.97 -2.80 3.27
CA VAL A 225 19.79 -1.94 4.15
C VAL A 225 20.97 -1.34 3.38
N ALA A 226 21.63 -2.12 2.53
CA ALA A 226 22.70 -1.61 1.66
C ALA A 226 22.17 -0.50 0.73
N GLY A 227 20.98 -0.67 0.16
CA GLY A 227 20.33 0.36 -0.66
C GLY A 227 20.02 1.63 0.13
N LEU A 228 19.50 1.50 1.36
CA LEU A 228 19.25 2.66 2.23
C LEU A 228 20.55 3.41 2.57
N PHE A 229 21.62 2.69 2.85
CA PHE A 229 22.91 3.32 3.13
C PHE A 229 23.45 4.09 1.92
N ILE A 230 23.33 3.52 0.72
CA ILE A 230 23.78 4.16 -0.54
C ILE A 230 22.92 5.37 -0.89
N GLY A 231 21.59 5.26 -0.81
CA GLY A 231 20.67 6.30 -1.23
C GLY A 231 20.42 7.40 -0.20
N TYR A 232 20.32 7.00 1.08
CA TYR A 232 19.89 7.88 2.17
C TYR A 232 20.94 8.06 3.28
N GLY A 233 22.21 7.70 3.01
CA GLY A 233 23.29 7.72 4.02
C GLY A 233 23.93 9.09 4.25
N SER A 234 23.67 10.13 3.43
CA SER A 234 24.21 11.47 3.66
C SER A 234 23.57 12.14 4.90
N GLU A 235 24.29 13.11 5.49
CA GLU A 235 23.82 13.83 6.68
C GLU A 235 22.46 14.51 6.44
N ASP A 236 22.27 15.16 5.29
CA ASP A 236 21.02 15.84 4.92
C ASP A 236 19.84 14.85 4.87
N TRP A 237 20.05 13.66 4.29
CA TRP A 237 19.03 12.61 4.27
C TRP A 237 18.76 12.03 5.65
N GLN A 238 19.77 11.84 6.48
CA GLN A 238 19.58 11.34 7.84
C GLN A 238 18.78 12.33 8.69
N PHE A 239 19.09 13.62 8.57
CA PHE A 239 18.36 14.68 9.26
C PHE A 239 16.91 14.78 8.78
N TYR A 240 16.69 14.75 7.46
CA TYR A 240 15.35 14.69 6.90
C TYR A 240 14.57 13.44 7.36
N ASN A 241 15.19 12.27 7.39
CA ASN A 241 14.52 11.04 7.83
C ASN A 241 14.11 11.11 9.32
N ALA A 242 14.93 11.70 10.19
CA ALA A 242 14.58 11.93 11.58
C ALA A 242 13.35 12.85 11.69
N PHE A 243 13.37 13.99 10.99
CA PHE A 243 12.23 14.91 10.89
C PHE A 243 10.98 14.19 10.36
N ASN A 244 11.04 13.52 9.21
CA ASN A 244 9.88 12.91 8.57
C ASN A 244 9.27 11.77 9.41
N ASN A 245 10.10 11.02 10.14
CA ASN A 245 9.61 10.01 11.09
C ASN A 245 8.82 10.68 12.23
N THR A 246 9.34 11.76 12.81
CA THR A 246 8.68 12.51 13.88
C THR A 246 7.40 13.18 13.37
N ARG A 247 7.47 13.86 12.21
CA ARG A 247 6.31 14.44 11.55
C ARG A 247 5.21 13.39 11.31
N SER A 248 5.59 12.20 10.83
CA SER A 248 4.64 11.09 10.63
C SER A 248 3.99 10.63 11.94
N LEU A 249 4.71 10.63 13.06
CA LEU A 249 4.11 10.32 14.36
C LEU A 249 3.08 11.38 14.77
N ILE A 250 3.38 12.66 14.56
CA ILE A 250 2.48 13.76 14.90
C ILE A 250 1.20 13.73 14.05
N TYR A 251 1.33 13.57 12.74
CA TYR A 251 0.17 13.67 11.84
C TYR A 251 -0.60 12.35 11.62
N ASP A 252 0.03 11.22 11.82
CA ASP A 252 -0.56 9.93 11.53
C ASP A 252 -1.14 9.21 12.76
N TYR A 253 -0.83 9.70 13.97
CA TYR A 253 -1.28 9.07 15.23
C TYR A 253 -2.05 10.07 16.08
N GLU A 254 -3.33 9.78 16.31
CA GLU A 254 -4.29 10.65 16.99
C GLU A 254 -3.78 11.21 18.34
N GLU A 255 -3.03 10.42 19.10
CA GLU A 255 -2.50 10.81 20.41
C GLU A 255 -1.44 11.94 20.36
N TYR A 256 -0.72 12.07 19.23
CA TYR A 256 0.34 13.08 19.06
C TYR A 256 -0.11 14.27 18.18
N MET A 257 -1.28 14.15 17.53
CA MET A 257 -1.79 15.16 16.61
C MET A 257 -1.88 16.54 17.27
N PHE A 258 -1.70 17.60 16.49
CA PHE A 258 -1.89 18.96 16.94
C PHE A 258 -3.30 19.16 17.48
N PRO A 259 -3.48 19.51 18.78
CA PRO A 259 -4.79 19.78 19.38
C PRO A 259 -5.37 21.08 18.86
N ARG A 260 -6.60 21.39 19.25
CA ARG A 260 -7.13 22.74 19.01
C ARG A 260 -6.35 23.76 19.85
N TYR A 261 -6.05 24.91 19.27
CA TYR A 261 -5.28 25.95 19.96
C TYR A 261 -5.93 26.40 21.27
N GLU A 262 -7.25 26.49 21.27
CA GLU A 262 -8.03 26.92 22.45
C GLU A 262 -7.92 25.94 23.61
N ASP A 263 -7.73 24.67 23.35
CA ASP A 263 -7.73 23.61 24.36
C ASP A 263 -6.35 23.46 25.04
N GLU A 264 -5.26 23.76 24.31
CA GLU A 264 -3.89 23.50 24.78
C GLU A 264 -2.91 24.63 24.44
N GLN A 265 -3.28 25.87 24.75
CA GLN A 265 -2.46 27.07 24.50
C GLN A 265 -1.07 27.00 25.17
N ALA A 266 -0.99 26.42 26.39
CA ALA A 266 0.27 26.30 27.13
C ALA A 266 1.29 25.42 26.37
N LEU A 267 0.85 24.32 25.77
CA LEU A 267 1.70 23.48 24.92
C LEU A 267 2.19 24.25 23.70
N TYR A 268 1.28 24.94 23.00
CA TYR A 268 1.63 25.74 21.82
C TYR A 268 2.63 26.86 22.15
N HIS A 269 2.40 27.61 23.21
CA HIS A 269 3.33 28.66 23.66
C HIS A 269 4.71 28.10 24.03
N SER A 270 4.75 26.89 24.61
CA SER A 270 6.01 26.26 25.00
C SER A 270 6.92 25.91 23.81
N VAL A 271 6.34 25.75 22.60
CA VAL A 271 7.05 25.49 21.33
C VAL A 271 7.06 26.71 20.39
N GLY A 272 6.73 27.91 20.90
CA GLY A 272 6.81 29.16 20.14
C GLY A 272 5.64 29.44 19.22
N VAL A 273 4.52 28.72 19.34
CA VAL A 273 3.27 28.97 18.61
C VAL A 273 2.38 29.89 19.46
N ASP A 274 2.29 31.14 19.07
CA ASP A 274 1.67 32.24 19.85
C ASP A 274 0.28 32.67 19.34
N SER A 275 -0.20 32.04 18.25
CA SER A 275 -1.49 32.42 17.66
C SER A 275 -2.27 31.25 17.11
N LYS A 276 -3.59 31.43 17.04
CA LYS A 276 -4.51 30.46 16.42
C LYS A 276 -4.22 30.24 14.94
N ALA A 277 -3.80 31.26 14.20
CA ALA A 277 -3.45 31.16 12.79
C ALA A 277 -2.25 30.21 12.58
N ARG A 278 -1.20 30.35 13.41
CA ARG A 278 -0.04 29.44 13.38
C ARG A 278 -0.42 28.00 13.70
N ALA A 279 -1.24 27.79 14.74
CA ALA A 279 -1.73 26.46 15.08
C ALA A 279 -2.57 25.85 13.94
N LYS A 280 -3.44 26.64 13.28
CA LYS A 280 -4.18 26.20 12.08
C LYS A 280 -3.24 25.87 10.92
N ASN A 281 -2.19 26.67 10.70
CA ASN A 281 -1.20 26.43 9.66
C ASN A 281 -0.50 25.07 9.84
N LEU A 282 -0.13 24.70 11.07
CA LEU A 282 0.37 23.39 11.43
C LEU A 282 -0.69 22.30 11.18
N TYR A 283 -1.90 22.49 11.69
CA TYR A 283 -3.00 21.53 11.55
C TYR A 283 -3.32 21.21 10.08
N TYR A 284 -3.26 22.22 9.20
CA TYR A 284 -3.51 22.08 7.76
C TYR A 284 -2.26 21.75 6.93
N TYR A 285 -1.16 21.34 7.55
CA TYR A 285 0.09 20.91 6.89
C TYR A 285 0.82 21.99 6.08
N ASN A 286 0.43 23.26 6.14
CA ASN A 286 1.06 24.32 5.36
C ASN A 286 2.24 25.00 6.09
N TYR A 287 2.92 24.25 6.92
CA TYR A 287 3.88 24.72 7.92
C TYR A 287 5.10 25.43 7.33
N THR A 288 5.47 25.20 6.06
CA THR A 288 6.60 25.91 5.44
C THR A 288 6.30 27.39 5.16
N ALA A 289 5.02 27.80 5.20
CA ALA A 289 4.64 29.22 5.10
C ALA A 289 5.04 30.04 6.35
N ASP A 290 5.30 29.38 7.48
CA ASP A 290 5.76 30.00 8.72
C ASP A 290 7.27 29.77 8.92
N ASN A 291 8.06 30.83 8.83
CA ASN A 291 9.51 30.76 8.99
C ASN A 291 10.00 30.41 10.41
N ARG A 292 9.10 30.32 11.40
CA ARG A 292 9.41 29.83 12.75
C ARG A 292 9.28 28.30 12.87
N VAL A 293 8.70 27.67 11.85
CA VAL A 293 8.51 26.24 11.82
C VAL A 293 9.57 25.62 10.92
N ASP A 294 10.49 24.92 11.52
CA ASP A 294 11.54 24.16 10.84
C ASP A 294 11.51 22.68 11.27
N GLN A 295 12.49 21.93 10.87
CA GLN A 295 12.59 20.52 11.24
C GLN A 295 12.75 20.34 12.76
N SER A 296 13.45 21.25 13.46
CA SER A 296 13.67 21.14 14.91
C SER A 296 12.38 21.38 15.70
N PHE A 297 11.50 22.25 15.22
CA PHE A 297 10.18 22.48 15.81
C PHE A 297 9.39 21.18 16.00
N PHE A 298 9.40 20.29 15.00
CA PHE A 298 8.66 19.03 15.09
C PHE A 298 9.26 18.08 16.12
N LEU A 299 10.58 18.09 16.30
CA LEU A 299 11.26 17.28 17.32
C LEU A 299 10.90 17.80 18.72
N ASP A 300 10.98 19.11 18.94
CA ASP A 300 10.65 19.75 20.21
C ASP A 300 9.18 19.58 20.61
N TYR A 301 8.26 19.75 19.64
CA TYR A 301 6.84 19.49 19.88
C TYR A 301 6.56 18.05 20.26
N PHE A 302 7.15 17.09 19.53
CA PHE A 302 6.94 15.66 19.78
C PHE A 302 7.49 15.24 21.14
N GLU A 303 8.64 15.75 21.55
CA GLU A 303 9.23 15.49 22.86
C GLU A 303 8.27 15.93 23.97
N LYS A 304 7.86 17.21 23.96
CA LYS A 304 6.93 17.76 24.95
C LYS A 304 5.58 17.04 24.99
N ARG A 305 5.02 16.78 23.80
CA ARG A 305 3.74 16.05 23.70
C ARG A 305 3.86 14.62 24.22
N SER A 306 4.98 13.95 23.96
CA SER A 306 5.22 12.59 24.43
C SER A 306 5.36 12.51 25.96
N GLU A 307 6.02 13.49 26.59
CA GLU A 307 6.13 13.60 28.05
C GLU A 307 4.75 13.77 28.70
N GLU A 308 3.92 14.66 28.16
CA GLU A 308 2.56 14.91 28.64
C GLU A 308 1.69 13.64 28.57
N ILE A 309 1.70 12.93 27.43
CA ILE A 309 0.90 11.71 27.22
C ILE A 309 1.40 10.57 28.10
N SER A 310 2.73 10.41 28.28
CA SER A 310 3.29 9.33 29.06
C SER A 310 2.84 9.36 30.53
N GLY A 311 2.61 10.55 31.10
CA GLY A 311 2.09 10.74 32.44
C GLY A 311 0.61 10.36 32.62
N GLN A 312 -0.17 10.28 31.55
CA GLN A 312 -1.62 10.09 31.59
C GLN A 312 -2.10 8.71 31.15
N THR A 313 -1.27 7.91 30.49
CA THR A 313 -1.71 6.67 29.84
C THR A 313 -1.76 5.47 30.80
N ASN A 314 -2.96 4.98 31.10
CA ASN A 314 -3.16 3.69 31.74
C ASN A 314 -3.09 2.57 30.68
N VAL A 315 -1.96 1.88 30.57
CA VAL A 315 -1.68 0.81 29.59
C VAL A 315 -2.75 -0.30 29.64
N VAL A 316 -3.18 -0.71 30.84
CA VAL A 316 -4.17 -1.79 31.00
C VAL A 316 -5.54 -1.35 30.45
N GLN A 317 -5.93 -0.11 30.73
CA GLN A 317 -7.19 0.43 30.22
C GLN A 317 -7.15 0.57 28.68
N LYS A 318 -6.05 1.08 28.12
CA LYS A 318 -5.84 1.20 26.67
C LYS A 318 -5.88 -0.18 26.00
N LEU A 319 -5.25 -1.19 26.59
CA LEU A 319 -5.28 -2.56 26.07
C LEU A 319 -6.70 -3.15 26.09
N ARG A 320 -7.45 -2.98 27.19
CA ARG A 320 -8.86 -3.41 27.29
C ARG A 320 -9.73 -2.73 26.23
N GLN A 321 -9.55 -1.43 26.03
CA GLN A 321 -10.27 -0.67 25.00
C GLN A 321 -9.93 -1.16 23.60
N THR A 322 -8.66 -1.45 23.32
CA THR A 322 -8.17 -2.03 22.06
C THR A 322 -8.88 -3.33 21.71
N VAL A 323 -8.94 -4.28 22.66
CA VAL A 323 -9.64 -5.56 22.45
C VAL A 323 -11.14 -5.34 22.20
N LYS A 324 -11.77 -4.45 22.97
CA LYS A 324 -13.18 -4.11 22.80
C LYS A 324 -13.45 -3.48 21.42
N THR A 325 -12.56 -2.58 20.97
CA THR A 325 -12.64 -1.92 19.65
C THR A 325 -12.49 -2.94 18.53
N TYR A 326 -11.53 -3.88 18.65
CA TYR A 326 -11.35 -4.95 17.66
C TYR A 326 -12.62 -5.81 17.53
N ILE A 327 -13.16 -6.31 18.65
CA ILE A 327 -14.35 -7.17 18.63
C ILE A 327 -15.55 -6.43 18.03
N LYS A 328 -15.83 -5.21 18.51
CA LYS A 328 -16.94 -4.39 18.01
C LYS A 328 -16.76 -4.04 16.53
N GLY A 329 -15.55 -3.64 16.12
CA GLY A 329 -15.25 -3.28 14.74
C GLY A 329 -15.39 -4.47 13.79
N THR A 330 -14.93 -5.66 14.19
CA THR A 330 -15.08 -6.89 13.41
C THR A 330 -16.54 -7.26 13.22
N LEU A 331 -17.34 -7.26 14.30
CA LEU A 331 -18.77 -7.61 14.24
C LEU A 331 -19.60 -6.57 13.47
N ALA A 332 -19.22 -5.30 13.53
CA ALA A 332 -19.88 -4.22 12.81
C ALA A 332 -19.44 -4.11 11.33
N GLY A 333 -18.50 -4.95 10.86
CA GLY A 333 -17.98 -4.88 9.50
C GLY A 333 -17.08 -3.66 9.22
N LYS A 334 -16.62 -2.93 10.26
CA LYS A 334 -15.75 -1.76 10.13
C LYS A 334 -14.42 -2.08 9.45
N TYR A 335 -13.94 -3.33 9.57
CA TYR A 335 -12.67 -3.82 9.01
C TYR A 335 -12.86 -4.58 7.71
N GLU A 336 -13.85 -4.20 6.91
CA GLU A 336 -14.38 -4.88 5.75
C GLU A 336 -15.09 -6.22 6.10
N TYR A 337 -16.21 -6.51 5.45
CA TYR A 337 -16.93 -7.79 5.60
C TYR A 337 -16.06 -9.00 5.24
N LEU A 338 -15.00 -8.76 4.45
CA LEU A 338 -14.03 -9.76 4.05
C LEU A 338 -13.23 -10.30 5.25
N HIS A 339 -12.91 -9.44 6.23
CA HIS A 339 -12.26 -9.87 7.48
C HIS A 339 -13.17 -10.84 8.28
N LEU A 340 -14.43 -10.45 8.48
CA LEU A 340 -15.39 -11.30 9.19
C LEU A 340 -15.62 -12.63 8.47
N ALA A 341 -15.76 -12.61 7.14
CA ALA A 341 -15.90 -13.81 6.31
C ALA A 341 -14.68 -14.73 6.43
N ALA A 342 -13.46 -14.18 6.40
CA ALA A 342 -12.24 -14.95 6.57
C ALA A 342 -12.15 -15.59 7.96
N MET A 343 -12.42 -14.84 9.02
CA MET A 343 -12.43 -15.36 10.40
C MET A 343 -13.47 -16.48 10.58
N SER A 344 -14.67 -16.31 10.00
CA SER A 344 -15.70 -17.36 9.96
C SER A 344 -15.25 -18.59 9.19
N GLY A 345 -14.55 -18.40 8.06
CA GLY A 345 -13.95 -19.48 7.26
C GLY A 345 -12.94 -20.30 8.07
N TYR A 346 -12.06 -19.63 8.82
CA TYR A 346 -11.12 -20.32 9.71
C TYR A 346 -11.83 -21.11 10.81
N ALA A 347 -12.89 -20.57 11.42
CA ALA A 347 -13.67 -21.27 12.42
C ALA A 347 -14.34 -22.53 11.85
N ILE A 348 -14.92 -22.45 10.65
CA ILE A 348 -15.53 -23.61 9.95
C ILE A 348 -14.46 -24.67 9.61
N LEU A 349 -13.31 -24.27 9.10
CA LEU A 349 -12.21 -25.19 8.78
C LEU A 349 -11.66 -25.86 10.04
N LEU A 350 -11.53 -25.12 11.13
CA LEU A 350 -11.08 -25.67 12.41
C LEU A 350 -12.00 -26.78 12.91
N LEU A 351 -13.32 -26.54 12.88
CA LEU A 351 -14.30 -27.60 13.19
C LEU A 351 -14.12 -28.82 12.28
N GLY A 352 -13.92 -28.61 10.98
CA GLY A 352 -13.68 -29.68 10.04
C GLY A 352 -12.42 -30.50 10.37
N TRP A 353 -11.31 -29.87 10.72
CA TRP A 353 -10.08 -30.54 11.10
C TRP A 353 -10.18 -31.25 12.46
N ILE A 354 -10.95 -30.71 13.42
CA ILE A 354 -11.26 -31.39 14.69
C ILE A 354 -11.94 -32.72 14.42
N PHE A 355 -12.95 -32.76 13.55
CA PHE A 355 -13.64 -34.00 13.20
C PHE A 355 -12.74 -35.03 12.48
N ARG A 356 -11.72 -34.55 11.74
CA ARG A 356 -10.71 -35.39 11.07
C ARG A 356 -9.56 -35.79 11.97
N LYS A 357 -9.45 -35.20 13.17
CA LYS A 357 -8.32 -35.37 14.11
C LYS A 357 -6.95 -35.03 13.49
N ASP A 358 -6.92 -34.06 12.54
CA ASP A 358 -5.67 -33.59 11.93
C ASP A 358 -5.11 -32.41 12.73
N TRP A 359 -4.28 -32.76 13.73
CA TRP A 359 -3.68 -31.79 14.68
C TRP A 359 -2.81 -30.75 13.99
N LYS A 360 -2.12 -31.14 12.92
CA LYS A 360 -1.28 -30.22 12.16
C LYS A 360 -2.10 -29.09 11.55
N ARG A 361 -3.13 -29.47 10.78
CA ARG A 361 -4.01 -28.51 10.11
C ARG A 361 -4.84 -27.69 11.10
N MET A 362 -5.18 -28.28 12.25
CA MET A 362 -5.79 -27.52 13.36
C MET A 362 -4.84 -26.43 13.85
N LEU A 363 -3.57 -26.74 14.06
CA LEU A 363 -2.58 -25.80 14.56
C LEU A 363 -2.36 -24.65 13.55
N GLU A 364 -2.16 -24.94 12.27
CA GLU A 364 -2.06 -23.93 11.21
C GLU A 364 -3.32 -23.04 11.15
N THR A 365 -4.51 -23.66 11.25
CA THR A 365 -5.81 -22.96 11.19
C THR A 365 -6.06 -22.05 12.40
N ILE A 366 -5.48 -22.33 13.55
CA ILE A 366 -5.55 -21.47 14.75
C ILE A 366 -4.47 -20.39 14.72
N CYS A 367 -3.25 -20.78 14.40
CA CYS A 367 -2.10 -19.90 14.56
C CYS A 367 -2.04 -18.77 13.52
N ILE A 368 -2.44 -19.03 12.26
CA ILE A 368 -2.46 -17.99 11.22
C ILE A 368 -3.39 -16.83 11.60
N PRO A 369 -4.70 -17.04 11.85
CA PRO A 369 -5.57 -15.97 12.30
C PRO A 369 -5.18 -15.41 13.67
N GLY A 370 -4.61 -16.24 14.56
CA GLY A 370 -4.11 -15.77 15.87
C GLY A 370 -3.01 -14.72 15.73
N MET A 371 -2.01 -14.95 14.87
CA MET A 371 -0.96 -13.99 14.57
C MET A 371 -1.52 -12.72 13.93
N GLN A 372 -2.50 -12.85 13.04
CA GLN A 372 -3.19 -11.72 12.43
C GLN A 372 -3.95 -10.89 13.48
N ILE A 373 -4.66 -11.53 14.41
CA ILE A 373 -5.35 -10.82 15.51
C ILE A 373 -4.35 -9.99 16.33
N VAL A 374 -3.17 -10.52 16.64
CA VAL A 374 -2.12 -9.77 17.35
C VAL A 374 -1.71 -8.52 16.57
N LEU A 375 -1.51 -8.64 15.25
CA LEU A 375 -1.19 -7.48 14.39
C LEU A 375 -2.35 -6.47 14.36
N TRP A 376 -3.60 -6.92 14.28
CA TRP A 376 -4.77 -6.05 14.35
C TRP A 376 -4.83 -5.31 15.68
N LEU A 377 -4.65 -5.99 16.79
CA LEU A 377 -4.62 -5.38 18.12
C LEU A 377 -3.49 -4.36 18.24
N TYR A 378 -2.31 -4.65 17.69
CA TYR A 378 -1.19 -3.69 17.65
C TYR A 378 -1.56 -2.41 16.88
N LEU A 379 -2.14 -2.52 15.69
CA LEU A 379 -2.52 -1.36 14.89
C LEU A 379 -3.63 -0.52 15.55
N ILE A 380 -4.62 -1.18 16.15
CA ILE A 380 -5.69 -0.50 16.90
C ILE A 380 -5.11 0.21 18.14
N TYR A 381 -4.19 -0.46 18.86
CA TYR A 381 -3.50 0.12 20.00
C TYR A 381 -2.71 1.37 19.62
N ARG A 382 -2.09 1.35 18.43
CA ARG A 382 -1.36 2.50 17.86
C ARG A 382 -2.29 3.57 17.27
N GLY A 383 -3.59 3.31 17.12
CA GLY A 383 -4.57 4.26 16.60
C GLY A 383 -4.47 4.54 15.08
N ARG A 384 -3.72 3.72 14.32
CA ARG A 384 -3.49 3.94 12.89
C ARG A 384 -3.91 2.76 12.04
N MET A 385 -4.99 2.93 11.27
CA MET A 385 -5.57 1.87 10.45
C MET A 385 -5.99 2.38 9.05
N PRO A 386 -5.04 2.80 8.20
CA PRO A 386 -5.38 3.24 6.85
C PRO A 386 -5.89 2.06 6.00
N GLU A 387 -6.82 2.32 5.08
CA GLU A 387 -7.48 1.31 4.26
C GLU A 387 -6.48 0.39 3.54
N ARG A 388 -5.40 0.94 2.99
CA ARG A 388 -4.33 0.17 2.32
C ARG A 388 -3.68 -0.90 3.19
N VAL A 389 -3.58 -0.65 4.51
CA VAL A 389 -3.05 -1.62 5.49
C VAL A 389 -4.08 -2.68 5.79
N LEU A 390 -5.37 -2.30 5.94
CA LEU A 390 -6.46 -3.25 6.16
C LEU A 390 -6.60 -4.23 5.00
N ILE A 391 -6.53 -3.75 3.76
CA ILE A 391 -6.52 -4.57 2.55
C ILE A 391 -5.34 -5.55 2.59
N SER A 392 -4.13 -5.06 2.88
CA SER A 392 -2.92 -5.89 2.96
C SER A 392 -3.06 -7.01 3.99
N MET A 393 -3.58 -6.71 5.18
CA MET A 393 -3.82 -7.70 6.23
C MET A 393 -4.88 -8.73 5.83
N ASN A 394 -5.96 -8.29 5.19
CA ASN A 394 -7.01 -9.19 4.71
C ASN A 394 -6.50 -10.15 3.63
N LEU A 395 -5.64 -9.71 2.72
CA LEU A 395 -5.00 -10.60 1.74
C LEU A 395 -4.15 -11.68 2.41
N MET A 396 -3.36 -11.29 3.42
CA MET A 396 -2.52 -12.22 4.20
C MET A 396 -3.35 -13.23 5.02
N LEU A 397 -4.60 -12.93 5.30
CA LEU A 397 -5.54 -13.81 5.99
C LEU A 397 -6.25 -14.76 5.00
N ILE A 398 -6.69 -14.23 3.85
CA ILE A 398 -7.54 -14.96 2.90
C ILE A 398 -6.74 -16.00 2.09
N VAL A 399 -5.53 -15.67 1.65
CA VAL A 399 -4.78 -16.60 0.80
C VAL A 399 -4.42 -17.90 1.52
N PRO A 400 -3.90 -17.90 2.75
CA PRO A 400 -3.72 -19.11 3.52
C PRO A 400 -5.04 -19.86 3.79
N LEU A 401 -6.13 -19.13 4.09
CA LEU A 401 -7.46 -19.75 4.27
C LEU A 401 -7.89 -20.55 3.02
N LEU A 402 -7.73 -19.96 1.84
CA LEU A 402 -8.09 -20.62 0.58
C LEU A 402 -7.24 -21.85 0.31
N LEU A 403 -5.95 -21.82 0.67
CA LEU A 403 -5.05 -22.97 0.54
C LEU A 403 -5.45 -24.09 1.51
N LEU A 404 -5.73 -23.77 2.78
CA LEU A 404 -6.20 -24.75 3.77
C LEU A 404 -7.57 -25.34 3.39
N ALA A 405 -8.48 -24.51 2.88
CA ALA A 405 -9.78 -24.96 2.38
C ALA A 405 -9.62 -25.90 1.17
N ARG A 406 -8.70 -25.57 0.25
CA ARG A 406 -8.36 -26.46 -0.87
C ARG A 406 -7.90 -27.82 -0.37
N GLU A 407 -6.97 -27.86 0.58
CA GLU A 407 -6.48 -29.13 1.14
C GLU A 407 -7.59 -29.92 1.81
N TYR A 408 -8.40 -29.27 2.63
CA TYR A 408 -9.56 -29.91 3.27
C TYR A 408 -10.50 -30.59 2.27
N VAL A 409 -10.85 -29.90 1.18
CA VAL A 409 -11.73 -30.46 0.14
C VAL A 409 -11.04 -31.54 -0.67
N MET A 410 -9.72 -31.43 -0.85
CA MET A 410 -8.97 -32.41 -1.66
C MET A 410 -8.74 -33.74 -0.94
N ASP A 411 -8.51 -33.70 0.39
CA ASP A 411 -8.35 -34.91 1.21
C ASP A 411 -9.64 -35.74 1.29
N ASP A 412 -10.79 -35.05 1.44
CA ASP A 412 -12.11 -35.69 1.43
C ASP A 412 -12.44 -36.39 0.10
N ALA A 413 -11.76 -36.01 -0.96
CA ALA A 413 -11.97 -36.56 -2.27
C ALA A 413 -11.32 -37.95 -2.46
N GLY A 414 -10.43 -38.38 -1.57
CA GLY A 414 -9.76 -39.71 -1.59
C GLY A 414 -10.59 -40.86 -1.02
N SER A 415 -11.59 -40.59 -0.19
CA SER A 415 -12.39 -41.58 0.48
C SER A 415 -13.75 -41.82 -0.21
N VAL A 416 -13.94 -43.06 -0.70
CA VAL A 416 -15.21 -43.77 -0.92
C VAL A 416 -16.07 -43.46 -2.16
N SER A 417 -16.56 -44.53 -2.76
CA SER A 417 -17.71 -44.67 -3.69
C SER A 417 -18.88 -43.76 -3.30
N ARG A 418 -19.04 -42.63 -4.00
CA ARG A 418 -20.13 -41.68 -3.74
C ARG A 418 -21.37 -42.01 -4.55
N SER A 419 -22.53 -42.05 -3.92
CA SER A 419 -23.84 -42.22 -4.56
C SER A 419 -24.05 -41.18 -5.69
N ALA A 420 -24.87 -41.51 -6.69
CA ALA A 420 -25.19 -40.60 -7.79
C ALA A 420 -25.72 -39.23 -7.31
N ALA A 421 -26.51 -39.22 -6.26
CA ALA A 421 -27.01 -37.98 -5.62
C ALA A 421 -25.90 -37.05 -5.12
N LYS A 422 -24.84 -37.57 -4.47
CA LYS A 422 -23.69 -36.79 -4.04
C LYS A 422 -22.88 -36.22 -5.21
N LYS A 423 -22.83 -36.92 -6.35
CA LYS A 423 -22.17 -36.44 -7.59
C LYS A 423 -22.95 -35.26 -8.21
N VAL A 424 -24.30 -35.35 -8.23
CA VAL A 424 -25.19 -34.29 -8.74
C VAL A 424 -25.08 -33.07 -7.83
N CYS A 425 -25.25 -33.21 -6.53
CA CYS A 425 -25.15 -32.11 -5.55
C CYS A 425 -23.81 -31.35 -5.67
N ARG A 426 -22.69 -32.09 -5.88
CA ARG A 426 -21.37 -31.47 -6.06
C ARG A 426 -21.25 -30.70 -7.38
N LYS A 427 -21.81 -31.19 -8.49
CA LYS A 427 -21.80 -30.47 -9.77
C LYS A 427 -22.67 -29.23 -9.71
N THR A 428 -23.86 -29.33 -9.09
CA THR A 428 -24.75 -28.19 -8.90
C THR A 428 -24.11 -27.13 -7.97
N GLY A 429 -23.53 -27.55 -6.85
CA GLY A 429 -22.83 -26.63 -5.95
C GLY A 429 -21.66 -25.92 -6.62
N LEU A 430 -20.91 -26.62 -7.48
CA LEU A 430 -19.83 -26.01 -8.27
C LEU A 430 -20.36 -25.02 -9.31
N ALA A 431 -21.43 -25.35 -10.03
CA ALA A 431 -22.05 -24.46 -11.00
C ALA A 431 -22.57 -23.18 -10.32
N LEU A 432 -23.20 -23.32 -9.15
CA LEU A 432 -23.65 -22.19 -8.34
C LEU A 432 -22.47 -21.32 -7.86
N LEU A 433 -21.37 -21.93 -7.41
CA LEU A 433 -20.17 -21.20 -7.02
C LEU A 433 -19.59 -20.41 -8.20
N LEU A 434 -19.45 -21.03 -9.37
CA LEU A 434 -18.96 -20.35 -10.57
C LEU A 434 -19.89 -19.21 -10.99
N ALA A 435 -21.20 -19.43 -10.94
CA ALA A 435 -22.18 -18.39 -11.23
C ALA A 435 -22.06 -17.20 -10.23
N ALA A 436 -21.96 -17.51 -8.94
CA ALA A 436 -21.76 -16.50 -7.90
C ALA A 436 -20.43 -15.72 -8.10
N MET A 437 -19.36 -16.39 -8.52
CA MET A 437 -18.08 -15.74 -8.83
C MET A 437 -18.21 -14.81 -10.05
N VAL A 438 -18.91 -15.20 -11.09
CA VAL A 438 -19.15 -14.35 -12.27
C VAL A 438 -19.96 -13.12 -11.88
N VAL A 439 -21.07 -13.30 -11.16
CA VAL A 439 -21.89 -12.19 -10.65
C VAL A 439 -21.07 -11.27 -9.76
N GLY A 440 -20.28 -11.83 -8.85
CA GLY A 440 -19.39 -11.07 -7.96
C GLY A 440 -18.32 -10.29 -8.73
N ALA A 441 -17.74 -10.90 -9.78
CA ALA A 441 -16.76 -10.22 -10.64
C ALA A 441 -17.38 -9.02 -11.38
N VAL A 442 -18.55 -9.22 -12.02
CA VAL A 442 -19.27 -8.15 -12.73
C VAL A 442 -19.63 -7.01 -11.77
N TRP A 443 -20.18 -7.35 -10.60
CA TRP A 443 -20.51 -6.36 -9.58
C TRP A 443 -19.27 -5.60 -9.09
N LYS A 444 -18.16 -6.32 -8.81
CA LYS A 444 -16.91 -5.70 -8.36
C LYS A 444 -16.32 -4.77 -9.41
N VAL A 445 -16.30 -5.21 -10.68
CA VAL A 445 -15.85 -4.37 -11.81
C VAL A 445 -16.70 -3.12 -11.92
N ALA A 446 -18.03 -3.23 -11.85
CA ALA A 446 -18.94 -2.09 -11.91
C ALA A 446 -18.70 -1.12 -10.75
N ALA A 447 -18.60 -1.60 -9.52
CA ALA A 447 -18.37 -0.79 -8.34
C ALA A 447 -17.02 -0.05 -8.39
N VAL A 448 -15.94 -0.77 -8.73
CA VAL A 448 -14.59 -0.17 -8.84
C VAL A 448 -14.53 0.81 -10.01
N ARG A 449 -15.17 0.48 -11.15
CA ARG A 449 -15.25 1.39 -12.30
C ARG A 449 -15.92 2.71 -11.94
N THR A 450 -17.05 2.66 -11.21
CA THR A 450 -17.75 3.88 -10.76
C THR A 450 -16.85 4.73 -9.87
N GLN A 451 -16.20 4.12 -8.87
CA GLN A 451 -15.27 4.80 -7.97
C GLN A 451 -14.09 5.43 -8.74
N ASN A 452 -13.48 4.67 -9.66
CA ASN A 452 -12.34 5.16 -10.43
C ASN A 452 -12.74 6.27 -11.42
N LEU A 453 -13.95 6.24 -11.98
CA LEU A 453 -14.44 7.32 -12.84
C LEU A 453 -14.64 8.63 -12.07
N GLU A 454 -15.14 8.56 -10.83
CA GLU A 454 -15.28 9.75 -9.97
C GLU A 454 -13.90 10.31 -9.62
N THR A 455 -12.95 9.45 -9.22
CA THR A 455 -11.57 9.84 -8.96
C THR A 455 -10.89 10.42 -10.20
N ALA A 456 -11.04 9.77 -11.36
CA ALA A 456 -10.43 10.22 -12.60
C ALA A 456 -10.94 11.59 -13.04
N LYS A 457 -12.24 11.84 -12.89
CA LYS A 457 -12.83 13.14 -13.20
C LYS A 457 -12.29 14.26 -12.30
N TRP A 458 -12.06 13.96 -11.01
CA TRP A 458 -11.45 14.92 -10.10
C TRP A 458 -9.97 15.15 -10.43
N ASN A 459 -9.24 14.10 -10.79
CA ASN A 459 -7.83 14.18 -11.18
C ASN A 459 -7.62 15.02 -12.47
N GLU A 460 -8.58 15.03 -13.41
CA GLU A 460 -8.54 15.90 -14.59
C GLU A 460 -8.44 17.39 -14.22
N ASN A 461 -9.01 17.81 -13.08
CA ASN A 461 -8.91 19.20 -12.63
C ASN A 461 -7.47 19.55 -12.23
N VAL A 462 -6.77 18.59 -11.60
CA VAL A 462 -5.34 18.76 -11.24
C VAL A 462 -4.46 18.78 -12.49
N GLU A 463 -4.77 17.97 -13.49
CA GLU A 463 -4.06 17.99 -14.78
C GLU A 463 -4.21 19.35 -15.49
N LYS A 464 -5.42 19.93 -15.47
CA LYS A 464 -5.68 21.29 -16.00
C LYS A 464 -4.93 22.36 -15.20
N LEU A 465 -4.91 22.24 -13.85
CA LEU A 465 -4.15 23.14 -13.00
C LEU A 465 -2.64 23.10 -13.32
N LYS A 466 -2.09 21.90 -13.50
CA LYS A 466 -0.69 21.76 -13.88
C LYS A 466 -0.38 22.32 -15.26
N ALA A 467 -1.28 22.10 -16.23
CA ALA A 467 -1.15 22.73 -17.54
C ALA A 467 -1.13 24.25 -17.43
N TYR A 468 -2.00 24.82 -16.62
CA TYR A 468 -2.00 26.25 -16.33
C TYR A 468 -0.66 26.73 -15.75
N CYS A 469 -0.09 26.02 -14.78
CA CYS A 469 1.22 26.37 -14.24
C CYS A 469 2.32 26.33 -15.31
N MET A 470 2.31 25.33 -16.19
CA MET A 470 3.29 25.20 -17.28
C MET A 470 3.12 26.28 -18.35
N ASP A 471 1.92 26.77 -18.60
CA ASP A 471 1.64 27.86 -19.54
C ASP A 471 2.11 29.22 -18.98
N HIS A 472 2.41 29.31 -17.68
CA HIS A 472 2.94 30.50 -17.02
C HIS A 472 4.30 30.23 -16.36
N PRO A 473 5.36 29.95 -17.14
CA PRO A 473 6.65 29.47 -16.62
C PRO A 473 7.42 30.52 -15.80
N ASP A 474 7.12 31.79 -15.97
CA ASP A 474 7.75 32.89 -15.22
C ASP A 474 7.20 33.03 -13.79
N ASN A 475 6.07 32.39 -13.50
CA ASN A 475 5.43 32.38 -12.19
C ASN A 475 5.75 31.11 -11.42
N PHE A 476 5.74 31.20 -10.08
CA PHE A 476 5.83 30.05 -9.21
C PHE A 476 4.57 29.89 -8.36
N TYR A 477 4.11 28.68 -8.18
CA TYR A 477 2.84 28.38 -7.53
C TYR A 477 3.06 27.45 -6.32
N PHE A 478 2.71 27.95 -5.14
CA PHE A 478 2.53 27.11 -3.97
C PHE A 478 1.09 26.65 -3.88
N ASN A 479 0.84 25.37 -3.63
CA ASN A 479 -0.50 24.90 -3.31
C ASN A 479 -0.69 24.69 -1.82
N ASP A 480 -1.87 25.03 -1.35
CA ASP A 480 -2.37 24.60 -0.05
C ASP A 480 -2.49 23.07 -0.02
N VAL A 481 -1.90 22.45 1.00
CA VAL A 481 -1.82 21.00 1.11
C VAL A 481 -3.21 20.36 1.20
N THR A 482 -4.14 20.98 1.91
CA THR A 482 -5.50 20.44 2.09
C THR A 482 -6.30 20.43 0.80
N SER A 483 -6.07 21.38 -0.09
CA SER A 483 -6.68 21.42 -1.42
C SER A 483 -6.29 20.23 -2.30
N MET A 484 -5.13 19.63 -2.04
CA MET A 484 -4.59 18.51 -2.80
C MET A 484 -4.68 17.17 -2.07
N ALA A 485 -5.13 17.15 -0.81
CA ALA A 485 -5.14 15.97 0.05
C ALA A 485 -5.98 14.78 -0.47
N MET A 486 -7.01 15.06 -1.29
CA MET A 486 -7.89 14.04 -1.87
C MET A 486 -7.57 13.75 -3.34
N THR A 487 -6.50 14.33 -3.90
CA THR A 487 -6.17 14.20 -5.31
C THR A 487 -5.06 13.17 -5.53
N THR A 488 -5.30 12.26 -6.46
CA THR A 488 -4.28 11.36 -6.99
C THR A 488 -3.99 11.73 -8.46
N TYR A 489 -3.48 10.79 -9.27
CA TYR A 489 -3.39 10.99 -10.71
C TYR A 489 -4.06 9.87 -11.46
N ASN A 490 -4.50 10.20 -12.68
CA ASN A 490 -4.86 9.20 -13.67
C ASN A 490 -3.58 8.51 -14.15
N VAL A 491 -3.68 7.21 -14.39
CA VAL A 491 -2.58 6.45 -14.97
C VAL A 491 -2.65 6.59 -16.48
N HIS A 492 -1.66 7.24 -17.04
CA HIS A 492 -1.47 7.38 -18.48
C HIS A 492 -0.23 6.58 -18.89
N LEU A 493 -0.43 5.36 -19.41
CA LEU A 493 0.69 4.47 -19.80
C LEU A 493 1.64 5.12 -20.82
N TRP A 494 1.14 6.03 -21.62
CA TRP A 494 1.89 6.88 -22.55
C TRP A 494 1.65 8.32 -22.19
N GLN A 495 2.57 8.93 -21.47
CA GLN A 495 2.48 10.34 -21.06
C GLN A 495 3.16 11.23 -22.08
N LYS A 496 2.56 12.41 -22.31
CA LYS A 496 3.30 13.49 -22.94
C LYS A 496 4.35 14.00 -21.94
N ASP A 497 5.55 14.27 -22.43
CA ASP A 497 6.63 14.82 -21.61
C ASP A 497 6.16 16.15 -20.97
N SER A 498 5.97 16.17 -19.66
CA SER A 498 5.46 17.33 -18.93
C SER A 498 6.22 17.49 -17.61
N TYR A 499 6.80 18.67 -17.42
CA TYR A 499 7.51 19.02 -16.20
C TYR A 499 6.82 20.19 -15.53
N VAL A 500 6.40 20.00 -14.28
CA VAL A 500 5.80 21.07 -13.49
C VAL A 500 6.82 21.56 -12.48
N MET A 501 7.83 22.29 -12.98
CA MET A 501 8.95 22.76 -12.16
C MET A 501 8.58 23.97 -11.27
N ASN A 502 7.59 24.74 -11.67
CA ASN A 502 7.14 25.97 -11.03
C ASN A 502 5.91 25.78 -10.11
N TYR A 503 5.73 24.56 -9.54
CA TYR A 503 4.60 24.22 -8.70
C TYR A 503 5.03 23.29 -7.55
N MET A 504 4.61 23.54 -6.30
CA MET A 504 4.85 22.66 -5.15
C MET A 504 3.91 22.95 -3.98
N SER A 505 3.81 22.00 -3.03
CA SER A 505 3.01 22.14 -1.81
C SER A 505 3.71 22.99 -0.75
N LEU A 506 2.92 23.74 0.06
CA LEU A 506 3.37 24.50 1.23
C LEU A 506 3.74 23.64 2.45
N GLY A 507 3.92 22.38 2.28
CA GLY A 507 4.26 21.46 3.34
C GLY A 507 4.23 20.02 2.84
N ASP A 508 3.55 19.13 3.57
CA ASP A 508 3.52 17.72 3.28
C ASP A 508 4.85 17.00 3.63
N TRP A 509 4.88 15.68 3.47
CA TRP A 509 6.02 14.85 3.86
C TRP A 509 7.30 15.11 3.04
N ILE A 510 7.20 15.68 1.84
CA ILE A 510 8.37 16.00 1.02
C ILE A 510 9.13 17.25 1.48
N ALA A 511 8.47 18.15 2.23
CA ALA A 511 9.06 19.39 2.71
C ALA A 511 10.33 19.13 3.54
N TYR A 512 11.29 20.00 3.41
CA TYR A 512 12.62 19.93 4.04
C TYR A 512 13.49 18.72 3.60
N SER A 513 13.06 17.96 2.57
CA SER A 513 13.93 16.93 1.97
C SER A 513 14.98 17.58 1.07
N PRO A 514 16.12 16.91 0.82
CA PRO A 514 17.11 17.39 -0.16
C PRO A 514 16.52 17.59 -1.57
N VAL A 515 15.47 16.83 -1.92
CA VAL A 515 14.74 16.98 -3.19
C VAL A 515 13.91 18.28 -3.21
N TRP A 516 13.23 18.58 -2.10
CA TRP A 516 12.44 19.80 -1.93
C TRP A 516 13.34 21.06 -1.94
N GLU A 517 14.48 21.04 -1.25
CA GLU A 517 15.44 22.14 -1.25
C GLU A 517 16.02 22.41 -2.64
N ARG A 518 16.37 21.34 -3.38
CA ARG A 518 16.83 21.49 -4.77
C ARG A 518 15.79 22.19 -5.64
N LYS A 519 14.51 21.85 -5.47
CA LYS A 519 13.44 22.50 -6.24
C LYS A 519 13.31 23.97 -5.93
N LEU A 520 13.38 24.37 -4.66
CA LEU A 520 13.39 25.80 -4.28
C LEU A 520 14.58 26.52 -4.90
N LYS A 521 15.80 25.98 -4.76
CA LYS A 521 17.02 26.55 -5.33
C LYS A 521 16.95 26.69 -6.86
N GLN A 522 16.39 25.70 -7.57
CA GLN A 522 16.21 25.78 -9.02
C GLN A 522 15.28 26.92 -9.46
N ASN A 523 14.33 27.32 -8.61
CA ASN A 523 13.39 28.41 -8.85
C ASN A 523 13.80 29.74 -8.18
N GLY A 524 15.04 29.83 -7.65
CA GLY A 524 15.55 31.04 -7.01
C GLY A 524 14.89 31.40 -5.67
N ILE A 525 14.21 30.43 -5.04
CA ILE A 525 13.50 30.64 -3.77
C ILE A 525 14.40 30.23 -2.61
N ASN A 526 14.78 31.21 -1.79
CA ASN A 526 15.58 31.00 -0.58
C ASN A 526 14.73 30.83 0.67
N SER A 527 13.54 31.43 0.70
CA SER A 527 12.59 31.38 1.81
C SER A 527 11.17 31.29 1.26
N VAL A 528 10.40 30.30 1.70
CA VAL A 528 8.99 30.14 1.29
C VAL A 528 8.17 31.35 1.73
N LYS A 529 8.38 31.86 2.97
CA LYS A 529 7.71 33.05 3.47
C LYS A 529 7.97 34.25 2.58
N GLU A 530 9.24 34.57 2.32
CA GLU A 530 9.62 35.74 1.53
C GLU A 530 9.10 35.66 0.10
N ALA A 531 9.14 34.47 -0.48
CA ALA A 531 8.60 34.23 -1.82
C ALA A 531 7.07 34.38 -1.84
N LEU A 532 6.35 33.71 -0.94
CA LEU A 532 4.88 33.67 -0.94
C LEU A 532 4.27 35.05 -0.64
N TYR A 533 4.88 35.83 0.27
CA TYR A 533 4.33 37.10 0.75
C TYR A 533 5.03 38.33 0.19
N GLY A 534 6.10 38.20 -0.58
CA GLY A 534 6.89 39.34 -1.04
C GLY A 534 7.28 39.32 -2.52
N ALA A 535 7.37 38.16 -3.17
CA ALA A 535 7.79 38.10 -4.56
C ALA A 535 6.62 38.34 -5.53
N ASP A 536 6.81 39.17 -6.57
CA ASP A 536 5.74 39.56 -7.50
C ASP A 536 5.20 38.40 -8.34
N ASN A 537 6.03 37.41 -8.64
CA ASN A 537 5.70 36.27 -9.51
C ASN A 537 5.37 34.97 -8.74
N VAL A 538 5.09 35.05 -7.44
CA VAL A 538 4.73 33.88 -6.63
C VAL A 538 3.27 33.96 -6.19
N TYR A 539 2.56 32.85 -6.32
CA TYR A 539 1.13 32.76 -6.08
C TYR A 539 0.79 31.56 -5.19
N LEU A 540 -0.35 31.65 -4.50
CA LEU A 540 -0.98 30.56 -3.75
C LEU A 540 -2.12 29.95 -4.57
N ILE A 541 -2.20 28.64 -4.64
CA ILE A 541 -3.33 27.90 -5.20
C ILE A 541 -4.10 27.22 -4.06
N SER A 542 -5.40 27.43 -4.01
CA SER A 542 -6.29 26.75 -3.06
C SER A 542 -7.64 26.44 -3.72
N SER A 543 -8.22 25.29 -3.40
CA SER A 543 -9.60 24.92 -3.76
C SER A 543 -10.61 25.21 -2.64
N PHE A 544 -10.18 25.85 -1.58
CA PHE A 544 -10.84 25.92 -0.29
C PHE A 544 -11.08 27.37 0.10
N ASP A 545 -12.30 27.85 0.11
CA ASP A 545 -12.65 29.25 0.37
C ASP A 545 -12.16 29.79 1.73
N ARG A 546 -11.96 28.90 2.72
CA ARG A 546 -11.39 29.24 4.03
C ARG A 546 -9.90 28.93 4.16
N GLY A 547 -9.29 28.32 3.14
CA GLY A 547 -7.88 27.90 3.18
C GLY A 547 -6.91 29.07 3.19
N THR A 548 -7.30 30.25 2.70
CA THR A 548 -6.49 31.46 2.72
C THR A 548 -6.59 32.23 4.02
N GLU A 549 -7.69 32.11 4.78
CA GLU A 549 -7.98 32.89 5.98
C GLU A 549 -6.83 32.81 7.01
N TYR A 550 -6.38 31.61 7.35
CA TYR A 550 -5.28 31.44 8.34
C TYR A 550 -3.90 31.79 7.78
N LEU A 551 -3.68 31.76 6.46
CA LEU A 551 -2.45 32.22 5.82
C LEU A 551 -2.38 33.76 5.80
N THR A 552 -3.51 34.44 5.64
CA THR A 552 -3.58 35.90 5.73
C THR A 552 -3.44 36.41 7.19
N GLU A 553 -3.89 35.62 8.16
CA GLU A 553 -3.74 35.90 9.59
C GLU A 553 -2.36 35.52 10.16
N LEU A 554 -1.50 34.81 9.37
CA LEU A 554 -0.20 34.32 9.82
C LEU A 554 0.79 35.45 10.12
N TYR A 555 0.70 36.55 9.39
CA TYR A 555 1.49 37.75 9.54
C TYR A 555 0.59 39.01 9.59
N GLU A 556 1.10 40.09 10.15
CA GLU A 556 0.39 41.38 10.20
C GLU A 556 0.32 42.02 8.80
N ASN A 557 -0.80 42.67 8.50
CA ASN A 557 -1.01 43.46 7.28
C ASN A 557 -0.84 42.67 5.97
N VAL A 558 -1.32 41.42 5.93
CA VAL A 558 -1.32 40.64 4.68
C VAL A 558 -2.54 40.96 3.84
N SER A 559 -2.31 41.42 2.60
CA SER A 559 -3.35 41.48 1.57
C SER A 559 -3.49 40.12 0.85
N CYS A 560 -4.70 39.80 0.44
CA CYS A 560 -5.02 38.60 -0.34
C CYS A 560 -5.90 38.99 -1.52
N GLU A 561 -5.39 38.88 -2.72
CA GLU A 561 -6.10 39.20 -3.96
C GLU A 561 -6.35 37.91 -4.76
N GLU A 562 -7.60 37.73 -5.23
CA GLU A 562 -7.93 36.67 -6.17
C GLU A 562 -7.49 37.11 -7.58
N VAL A 563 -6.57 36.34 -8.18
CA VAL A 563 -5.96 36.67 -9.48
C VAL A 563 -6.62 35.90 -10.62
N ASP A 564 -6.92 34.61 -10.38
CA ASP A 564 -7.47 33.73 -11.43
C ASP A 564 -8.23 32.54 -10.84
N LYS A 565 -9.02 31.86 -11.68
CA LYS A 565 -9.75 30.62 -11.37
C LYS A 565 -9.55 29.59 -12.44
N ILE A 566 -9.14 28.38 -12.04
CA ILE A 566 -8.88 27.28 -12.96
C ILE A 566 -9.37 25.94 -12.40
N ALA A 567 -10.29 25.29 -13.11
CA ALA A 567 -10.75 23.93 -12.83
C ALA A 567 -11.15 23.66 -11.36
N GLY A 568 -11.78 24.65 -10.68
CA GLY A 568 -12.21 24.57 -9.28
C GLY A 568 -11.14 24.99 -8.26
N PHE A 569 -9.98 25.45 -8.72
CA PHE A 569 -8.95 26.08 -7.90
C PHE A 569 -8.95 27.59 -8.11
N THR A 570 -8.60 28.34 -7.06
CA THR A 570 -8.40 29.78 -7.12
C THR A 570 -6.93 30.08 -6.92
N VAL A 571 -6.40 31.00 -7.72
CA VAL A 571 -5.05 31.53 -7.65
C VAL A 571 -5.10 32.84 -6.89
N TYR A 572 -4.35 32.94 -5.81
CA TYR A 572 -4.28 34.11 -4.95
C TYR A 572 -2.89 34.71 -4.97
N LYS A 573 -2.86 36.06 -4.89
CA LYS A 573 -1.67 36.83 -4.59
C LYS A 573 -1.72 37.24 -3.12
N LEU A 574 -0.67 36.85 -2.35
CA LEU A 574 -0.48 37.26 -0.97
C LEU A 574 0.64 38.29 -0.92
N GLN A 575 0.46 39.40 -0.16
CA GLN A 575 1.49 40.42 0.05
C GLN A 575 1.43 40.95 1.47
N ILE A 576 2.57 41.08 2.12
CA ILE A 576 2.72 41.88 3.35
C ILE A 576 2.85 43.33 2.94
N LEU A 577 1.91 44.20 3.41
CA LEU A 577 1.84 45.62 3.07
C LEU A 577 2.82 46.46 3.90
#